data_bc47a30bbe3ede8750968f44defa7889
#
_entry.id   bc47a30bbe3ede8750968f44defa7889
#
_cell.length_a   1.000
_cell.length_b   1.000
_cell.length_c   1.000
_cell.angle_alpha   90.00
_cell.angle_beta   90.00
_cell.angle_gamma   90.00
#
_symmetry.space_group_name_H-M   'P 1'
#
loop_
_entity.id
_entity.type
_entity.pdbx_description
1 polymer ?
#
loop_
_entity_poly.entity_id
_entity_poly.type
_entity_poly.pdbx_seq_one_letter_code
_entity_poly.pdbx_strand_id
1 'polypeptide(L)'
;MSLWTKHHVLEKNSIYLVIGILVVIAIGGLVEIAPLFYLKSTIEKVGSIRPYTPLELMGRNIYVREGCYNCHSQMIRPLRDEVERYGHYSLAAESMYDRPFQWGSKRTGPDLARVGGKYSDDWHRDHLRDPRSVVPGSIMPSYSWLERTEIDYTHIGDDMRVQATLGVPYTAEMIAAADSDLHTQAITDAPNADALIKRYPRAQVRDFDGQPRKVTEADALIAYLQMLGTQVDFKLYDNKANIR
;
A
#
# COMPACT_ATOMS: atom_id res chain seq x y z
N MET A 1 -31.53 40.55 -25.43
CA MET A 1 -30.06 40.34 -25.44
C MET A 1 -29.79 38.86 -25.49
N SER A 2 -29.11 38.39 -26.55
CA SER A 2 -28.77 36.98 -26.71
C SER A 2 -27.79 36.52 -25.61
N LEU A 3 -27.88 35.26 -25.18
CA LEU A 3 -26.91 34.62 -24.28
C LEU A 3 -25.47 34.78 -24.80
N TRP A 4 -25.27 34.79 -26.11
CA TRP A 4 -23.98 34.95 -26.74
C TRP A 4 -23.32 36.33 -26.49
N THR A 5 -24.10 37.40 -26.32
CA THR A 5 -23.54 38.73 -26.01
C THR A 5 -23.11 38.85 -24.56
N LYS A 6 -23.61 37.99 -23.65
CA LYS A 6 -23.17 37.92 -22.24
C LYS A 6 -21.87 37.17 -22.06
N HIS A 7 -21.53 36.24 -22.95
CA HIS A 7 -20.27 35.50 -22.93
C HIS A 7 -19.03 36.39 -22.96
N HIS A 8 -19.11 37.48 -23.70
CA HIS A 8 -18.08 38.48 -23.81
C HIS A 8 -17.62 39.09 -22.47
N VAL A 9 -18.47 39.08 -21.43
CA VAL A 9 -18.09 39.59 -20.10
C VAL A 9 -17.09 38.63 -19.45
N LEU A 10 -17.27 37.29 -19.62
CA LEU A 10 -16.34 36.29 -19.11
C LEU A 10 -15.01 36.33 -19.87
N GLU A 11 -15.06 36.51 -21.17
CA GLU A 11 -13.85 36.57 -22.02
C GLU A 11 -12.98 37.81 -21.74
N LYS A 12 -13.61 38.93 -21.39
CA LYS A 12 -12.90 40.19 -21.09
C LYS A 12 -12.41 40.30 -19.66
N ASN A 13 -12.93 39.48 -18.75
CA ASN A 13 -12.59 39.55 -17.33
C ASN A 13 -12.06 38.18 -16.83
N SER A 14 -10.75 38.06 -16.72
CA SER A 14 -10.08 36.85 -16.35
C SER A 14 -10.51 36.35 -14.96
N ILE A 15 -10.87 37.22 -14.01
CA ILE A 15 -11.31 36.84 -12.67
C ILE A 15 -12.68 36.15 -12.76
N TYR A 16 -13.65 36.71 -13.52
CA TYR A 16 -14.94 36.03 -13.68
C TYR A 16 -14.84 34.75 -14.45
N LEU A 17 -13.94 34.69 -15.43
CA LEU A 17 -13.64 33.43 -16.15
C LEU A 17 -13.11 32.36 -15.22
N VAL A 18 -12.10 32.69 -14.43
CA VAL A 18 -11.50 31.72 -13.45
C VAL A 18 -12.53 31.25 -12.42
N ILE A 19 -13.32 32.18 -11.84
CA ILE A 19 -14.38 31.80 -10.90
C ILE A 19 -15.41 30.89 -11.59
N GLY A 20 -15.82 31.20 -12.81
CA GLY A 20 -16.76 30.38 -13.57
C GLY A 20 -16.22 28.98 -13.85
N ILE A 21 -14.95 28.87 -14.24
CA ILE A 21 -14.27 27.57 -14.44
C ILE A 21 -14.23 26.79 -13.13
N LEU A 22 -13.82 27.40 -12.01
CA LEU A 22 -13.75 26.73 -10.70
C LEU A 22 -15.13 26.22 -10.26
N VAL A 23 -16.20 27.02 -10.45
CA VAL A 23 -17.57 26.61 -10.11
C VAL A 23 -18.00 25.39 -10.94
N VAL A 24 -17.77 25.41 -12.25
CA VAL A 24 -18.17 24.31 -13.14
C VAL A 24 -17.39 23.03 -12.81
N ILE A 25 -16.08 23.14 -12.59
CA ILE A 25 -15.23 22.01 -12.23
C ILE A 25 -15.64 21.48 -10.85
N ALA A 26 -15.92 22.35 -9.87
CA ALA A 26 -16.35 21.95 -8.54
C ALA A 26 -17.70 21.20 -8.58
N ILE A 27 -18.67 21.66 -9.38
CA ILE A 27 -19.96 20.98 -9.54
C ILE A 27 -19.73 19.59 -10.17
N GLY A 28 -18.96 19.49 -11.26
CA GLY A 28 -18.64 18.21 -11.88
C GLY A 28 -17.92 17.26 -10.92
N GLY A 29 -16.89 17.76 -10.22
CA GLY A 29 -16.17 16.98 -9.23
C GLY A 29 -17.06 16.48 -8.09
N LEU A 30 -17.98 17.33 -7.57
CA LEU A 30 -18.92 16.91 -6.52
C LEU A 30 -19.90 15.83 -7.01
N VAL A 31 -20.41 15.94 -8.24
CA VAL A 31 -21.33 14.94 -8.82
C VAL A 31 -20.66 13.58 -8.95
N GLU A 32 -19.38 13.55 -9.32
CA GLU A 32 -18.62 12.31 -9.49
C GLU A 32 -18.08 11.75 -8.16
N ILE A 33 -17.57 12.61 -7.29
CA ILE A 33 -16.85 12.17 -6.07
C ILE A 33 -17.81 11.88 -4.92
N ALA A 34 -18.86 12.71 -4.71
CA ALA A 34 -19.73 12.54 -3.56
C ALA A 34 -20.42 11.16 -3.49
N PRO A 35 -20.91 10.56 -4.59
CA PRO A 35 -21.48 9.22 -4.55
C PRO A 35 -20.50 8.15 -4.08
N LEU A 36 -19.20 8.29 -4.34
CA LEU A 36 -18.19 7.30 -3.97
C LEU A 36 -18.08 7.08 -2.46
N PHE A 37 -18.42 8.09 -1.65
CA PHE A 37 -18.44 7.96 -0.18
C PHE A 37 -19.61 7.11 0.32
N TYR A 38 -20.65 6.92 -0.47
CA TYR A 38 -21.86 6.19 -0.08
C TYR A 38 -21.98 4.83 -0.79
N LEU A 39 -21.30 4.65 -1.93
CA LEU A 39 -21.34 3.41 -2.69
C LEU A 39 -20.48 2.34 -2.01
N LYS A 40 -21.15 1.38 -1.34
CA LYS A 40 -20.49 0.23 -0.72
C LYS A 40 -20.20 -0.92 -1.70
N SER A 41 -20.74 -0.84 -2.90
CA SER A 41 -20.62 -1.90 -3.94
C SER A 41 -19.34 -1.82 -4.77
N THR A 42 -18.55 -0.77 -4.63
CA THR A 42 -17.31 -0.57 -5.39
C THR A 42 -16.12 -1.36 -4.86
N ILE A 43 -16.21 -1.87 -3.63
CA ILE A 43 -15.17 -2.66 -2.99
C ILE A 43 -15.72 -4.07 -2.75
N GLU A 44 -14.99 -5.07 -3.21
CA GLU A 44 -15.32 -6.48 -3.02
C GLU A 44 -15.32 -6.82 -1.52
N LYS A 45 -16.29 -7.64 -1.09
CA LYS A 45 -16.36 -8.10 0.31
C LYS A 45 -15.43 -9.29 0.50
N VAL A 46 -14.22 -9.03 0.95
CA VAL A 46 -13.22 -10.06 1.26
C VAL A 46 -12.94 -10.02 2.76
N GLY A 47 -13.36 -11.04 3.48
CA GLY A 47 -13.28 -11.08 4.95
C GLY A 47 -11.87 -11.28 5.52
N SER A 48 -10.89 -11.59 4.67
CA SER A 48 -9.51 -11.84 5.10
C SER A 48 -8.62 -10.60 5.08
N ILE A 49 -9.12 -9.47 4.57
CA ILE A 49 -8.36 -8.23 4.51
C ILE A 49 -8.28 -7.60 5.92
N ARG A 50 -7.08 -7.32 6.35
CA ARG A 50 -6.77 -6.64 7.61
C ARG A 50 -5.94 -5.37 7.37
N PRO A 51 -5.93 -4.41 8.29
CA PRO A 51 -4.97 -3.31 8.25
C PRO A 51 -3.53 -3.83 8.38
N TYR A 52 -2.57 -3.02 7.97
CA TYR A 52 -1.16 -3.32 8.14
C TYR A 52 -0.81 -3.46 9.63
N THR A 53 0.11 -4.37 9.94
CA THR A 53 0.77 -4.34 11.26
C THR A 53 1.63 -3.07 11.38
N PRO A 54 2.08 -2.68 12.58
CA PRO A 54 2.99 -1.54 12.73
C PRO A 54 4.27 -1.67 11.91
N LEU A 55 4.88 -2.86 11.82
CA LEU A 55 6.07 -3.10 11.02
C LEU A 55 5.78 -3.02 9.52
N GLU A 56 4.67 -3.61 9.05
CA GLU A 56 4.25 -3.52 7.64
C GLU A 56 3.91 -2.08 7.23
N LEU A 57 3.26 -1.30 8.14
CA LEU A 57 2.96 0.11 7.90
C LEU A 57 4.24 0.93 7.78
N MET A 58 5.22 0.68 8.65
CA MET A 58 6.53 1.31 8.55
C MET A 58 7.24 0.93 7.25
N GLY A 59 7.19 -0.34 6.86
CA GLY A 59 7.72 -0.81 5.57
C GLY A 59 7.07 -0.11 4.38
N ARG A 60 5.76 0.12 4.44
CA ARG A 60 5.05 0.91 3.45
C ARG A 60 5.52 2.37 3.42
N ASN A 61 5.74 2.98 4.57
CA ASN A 61 6.25 4.35 4.65
C ASN A 61 7.65 4.44 4.04
N ILE A 62 8.51 3.46 4.29
CA ILE A 62 9.84 3.35 3.65
C ILE A 62 9.71 3.16 2.14
N TYR A 63 8.82 2.28 1.67
CA TYR A 63 8.53 2.06 0.25
C TYR A 63 8.15 3.37 -0.47
N VAL A 64 7.34 4.20 0.17
CA VAL A 64 6.93 5.51 -0.36
C VAL A 64 8.10 6.50 -0.29
N ARG A 65 8.82 6.56 0.83
CA ARG A 65 9.97 7.44 1.04
C ARG A 65 11.08 7.21 0.01
N GLU A 66 11.42 5.95 -0.23
CA GLU A 66 12.46 5.56 -1.19
C GLU A 66 11.99 5.64 -2.65
N GLY A 67 10.70 5.90 -2.88
CA GLY A 67 10.16 6.10 -4.22
C GLY A 67 10.08 4.83 -5.07
N CYS A 68 9.95 3.65 -4.46
CA CYS A 68 9.89 2.36 -5.16
C CYS A 68 8.76 2.33 -6.21
N TYR A 69 7.65 3.00 -5.93
CA TYR A 69 6.50 3.13 -6.83
C TYR A 69 6.79 3.90 -8.14
N ASN A 70 7.92 4.61 -8.23
CA ASN A 70 8.32 5.29 -9.47
C ASN A 70 8.80 4.30 -10.54
N CYS A 71 9.31 3.12 -10.12
CA CYS A 71 9.83 2.09 -11.01
C CYS A 71 8.97 0.82 -10.98
N HIS A 72 8.28 0.52 -9.88
CA HIS A 72 7.42 -0.64 -9.69
C HIS A 72 5.96 -0.24 -9.59
N SER A 73 5.09 -0.86 -10.36
CA SER A 73 3.65 -0.79 -10.11
C SER A 73 3.23 -1.76 -9.01
N GLN A 74 2.05 -1.53 -8.44
CA GLN A 74 1.44 -2.39 -7.40
C GLN A 74 -0.04 -2.63 -7.71
N MET A 75 -0.36 -2.78 -9.00
CA MET A 75 -1.70 -3.08 -9.47
C MET A 75 -1.62 -3.88 -10.76
N ILE A 76 -2.17 -5.09 -10.74
CA ILE A 76 -2.33 -5.94 -11.91
C ILE A 76 -3.71 -5.63 -12.50
N ARG A 77 -3.73 -5.17 -13.74
CA ARG A 77 -4.98 -4.89 -14.47
C ARG A 77 -5.65 -6.19 -14.92
N PRO A 78 -6.98 -6.22 -15.15
CA PRO A 78 -7.69 -7.41 -15.64
C PRO A 78 -7.46 -7.64 -17.14
N LEU A 79 -6.19 -7.59 -17.56
CA LEU A 79 -5.74 -7.88 -18.91
C LEU A 79 -5.07 -9.24 -18.94
N ARG A 80 -5.32 -10.02 -20.00
CA ARG A 80 -4.85 -11.41 -20.11
C ARG A 80 -3.33 -11.52 -19.92
N ASP A 81 -2.57 -10.71 -20.62
CA ASP A 81 -1.11 -10.68 -20.57
C ASP A 81 -0.56 -10.37 -19.17
N GLU A 82 -1.22 -9.48 -18.43
CA GLU A 82 -0.83 -9.15 -17.05
C GLU A 82 -1.14 -10.27 -16.08
N VAL A 83 -2.34 -10.86 -16.20
CA VAL A 83 -2.75 -11.98 -15.36
C VAL A 83 -1.88 -13.22 -15.61
N GLU A 84 -1.52 -13.51 -16.86
CA GLU A 84 -0.61 -14.60 -17.21
C GLU A 84 0.80 -14.35 -16.65
N ARG A 85 1.27 -13.10 -16.63
CA ARG A 85 2.61 -12.74 -16.16
C ARG A 85 2.73 -12.64 -14.65
N TYR A 86 1.76 -12.03 -13.97
CA TYR A 86 1.88 -11.65 -12.56
C TYR A 86 0.93 -12.43 -11.63
N GLY A 87 -0.09 -13.06 -12.16
CA GLY A 87 -1.14 -13.72 -11.41
C GLY A 87 -2.47 -12.96 -11.44
N HIS A 88 -3.39 -13.30 -10.55
CA HIS A 88 -4.73 -12.71 -10.51
C HIS A 88 -4.69 -11.17 -10.46
N TYR A 89 -5.59 -10.52 -11.22
CA TYR A 89 -5.71 -9.05 -11.20
C TYR A 89 -6.02 -8.53 -9.80
N SER A 90 -5.62 -7.29 -9.53
CA SER A 90 -5.78 -6.66 -8.22
C SER A 90 -7.25 -6.34 -7.94
N LEU A 91 -7.70 -6.65 -6.73
CA LEU A 91 -9.02 -6.29 -6.22
C LEU A 91 -8.96 -4.95 -5.48
N ALA A 92 -10.02 -4.15 -5.56
CA ALA A 92 -10.12 -2.90 -4.79
C ALA A 92 -10.00 -3.14 -3.28
N ALA A 93 -10.48 -4.31 -2.80
CA ALA A 93 -10.37 -4.72 -1.41
C ALA A 93 -8.92 -4.81 -0.91
N GLU A 94 -7.95 -5.18 -1.75
CA GLU A 94 -6.56 -5.34 -1.33
C GLU A 94 -5.91 -4.01 -0.94
N SER A 95 -6.41 -2.89 -1.46
CA SER A 95 -5.91 -1.54 -1.18
C SER A 95 -6.88 -0.67 -0.39
N MET A 96 -7.94 -1.27 0.18
CA MET A 96 -9.01 -0.51 0.85
C MET A 96 -8.52 0.30 2.06
N TYR A 97 -7.42 -0.12 2.67
CA TYR A 97 -6.80 0.55 3.83
C TYR A 97 -5.56 1.36 3.47
N ASP A 98 -5.18 1.41 2.19
CA ASP A 98 -4.08 2.26 1.75
C ASP A 98 -4.49 3.74 1.66
N ARG A 99 -3.70 4.60 2.28
CA ARG A 99 -3.92 6.05 2.26
C ARG A 99 -2.60 6.80 2.08
N PRO A 100 -2.29 7.27 0.86
CA PRO A 100 -2.89 6.94 -0.43
C PRO A 100 -2.57 5.50 -0.86
N PHE A 101 -3.41 4.89 -1.70
CA PHE A 101 -3.09 3.59 -2.24
C PHE A 101 -2.04 3.68 -3.37
N GLN A 102 -1.29 2.59 -3.54
CA GLN A 102 -0.19 2.51 -4.48
C GLN A 102 -0.63 1.72 -5.71
N TRP A 103 -0.62 2.33 -6.88
CA TRP A 103 -0.88 1.59 -8.12
C TRP A 103 0.28 1.70 -9.11
N GLY A 104 0.59 2.87 -9.62
CA GLY A 104 1.61 3.13 -10.61
C GLY A 104 1.30 2.58 -12.01
N SER A 105 1.57 3.40 -13.00
CA SER A 105 1.44 3.02 -14.41
C SER A 105 2.79 2.69 -15.06
N LYS A 106 3.89 2.88 -14.34
CA LYS A 106 5.24 2.63 -14.83
C LYS A 106 5.76 1.30 -14.28
N ARG A 107 6.40 0.54 -15.14
CA ARG A 107 7.02 -0.76 -14.83
C ARG A 107 8.42 -0.82 -15.41
N THR A 108 9.32 0.03 -14.92
CA THR A 108 10.74 -0.13 -15.15
C THR A 108 11.22 -1.44 -14.51
N GLY A 109 10.72 -1.73 -13.30
CA GLY A 109 10.75 -3.03 -12.67
C GLY A 109 9.38 -3.75 -12.77
N PRO A 110 9.29 -5.02 -12.33
CA PRO A 110 8.04 -5.78 -12.34
C PRO A 110 7.00 -5.22 -11.36
N ASP A 111 5.72 -5.59 -11.58
CA ASP A 111 4.63 -5.32 -10.64
C ASP A 111 4.83 -6.10 -9.34
N LEU A 112 4.57 -5.44 -8.19
CA LEU A 112 4.80 -6.00 -6.86
C LEU A 112 3.53 -6.49 -6.16
N ALA A 113 2.35 -6.35 -6.77
CA ALA A 113 1.08 -6.71 -6.12
C ALA A 113 0.98 -8.20 -5.73
N ARG A 114 1.81 -9.07 -6.28
CA ARG A 114 1.88 -10.51 -5.98
C ARG A 114 3.28 -10.97 -5.61
N VAL A 115 4.08 -10.08 -5.02
CA VAL A 115 5.45 -10.41 -4.66
C VAL A 115 5.55 -11.21 -3.35
N GLY A 116 4.58 -11.04 -2.45
CA GLY A 116 4.57 -11.73 -1.16
C GLY A 116 4.57 -13.25 -1.30
N GLY A 117 5.48 -13.90 -0.62
CA GLY A 117 5.69 -15.34 -0.67
C GLY A 117 6.29 -15.88 -1.98
N LYS A 118 6.62 -15.00 -2.94
CA LYS A 118 7.22 -15.40 -4.21
C LYS A 118 8.72 -15.65 -4.09
N TYR A 119 9.40 -14.84 -3.30
CA TYR A 119 10.83 -14.93 -3.03
C TYR A 119 11.07 -15.04 -1.52
N SER A 120 12.21 -15.63 -1.12
CA SER A 120 12.62 -15.70 0.27
C SER A 120 13.01 -14.30 0.82
N ASP A 121 13.04 -14.19 2.15
CA ASP A 121 13.50 -12.96 2.80
C ASP A 121 14.97 -12.67 2.46
N ASP A 122 15.82 -13.70 2.42
CA ASP A 122 17.23 -13.59 1.98
C ASP A 122 17.34 -13.04 0.56
N TRP A 123 16.48 -13.50 -0.35
CA TRP A 123 16.45 -12.97 -1.71
C TRP A 123 16.10 -11.49 -1.73
N HIS A 124 15.09 -11.08 -0.94
CA HIS A 124 14.70 -9.67 -0.83
C HIS A 124 15.83 -8.82 -0.25
N ARG A 125 16.47 -9.29 0.83
CA ARG A 125 17.62 -8.63 1.45
C ARG A 125 18.75 -8.43 0.43
N ASP A 126 19.16 -9.50 -0.25
CA ASP A 126 20.28 -9.46 -1.20
C ASP A 126 19.92 -8.61 -2.43
N HIS A 127 18.65 -8.66 -2.89
CA HIS A 127 18.16 -7.82 -3.98
C HIS A 127 18.14 -6.33 -3.61
N LEU A 128 17.77 -5.98 -2.39
CA LEU A 128 17.81 -4.58 -1.91
C LEU A 128 19.24 -4.10 -1.71
N ARG A 129 20.13 -4.95 -1.19
CA ARG A 129 21.54 -4.63 -0.99
C ARG A 129 22.28 -4.42 -2.30
N ASP A 130 22.20 -5.37 -3.21
CA ASP A 130 22.79 -5.34 -4.53
C ASP A 130 21.89 -6.09 -5.53
N PRO A 131 21.02 -5.38 -6.26
CA PRO A 131 20.10 -6.02 -7.19
C PRO A 131 20.77 -6.93 -8.25
N ARG A 132 22.00 -6.60 -8.64
CA ARG A 132 22.72 -7.35 -9.65
C ARG A 132 23.28 -8.67 -9.13
N SER A 133 23.41 -8.84 -7.83
CA SER A 133 23.85 -10.10 -7.22
C SER A 133 22.86 -11.24 -7.49
N VAL A 134 21.57 -10.95 -7.55
CA VAL A 134 20.50 -11.94 -7.79
C VAL A 134 19.85 -11.79 -9.18
N VAL A 135 19.94 -10.62 -9.80
CA VAL A 135 19.45 -10.33 -11.17
C VAL A 135 20.53 -9.57 -11.95
N PRO A 136 21.45 -10.24 -12.63
CA PRO A 136 22.64 -9.61 -13.24
C PRO A 136 22.34 -8.45 -14.21
N GLY A 137 21.19 -8.49 -14.91
CA GLY A 137 20.74 -7.43 -15.82
C GLY A 137 19.97 -6.29 -15.17
N SER A 138 19.90 -6.24 -13.84
CA SER A 138 19.12 -5.23 -13.12
C SER A 138 19.69 -3.83 -13.28
N ILE A 139 18.79 -2.87 -13.51
CA ILE A 139 19.09 -1.42 -13.48
C ILE A 139 18.61 -0.77 -12.18
N MET A 140 18.04 -1.54 -11.25
CA MET A 140 17.61 -1.06 -9.96
C MET A 140 18.83 -0.57 -9.16
N PRO A 141 18.76 0.61 -8.50
CA PRO A 141 19.83 1.05 -7.63
C PRO A 141 19.94 0.18 -6.37
N SER A 142 21.10 0.21 -5.72
CA SER A 142 21.30 -0.40 -4.42
C SER A 142 20.62 0.42 -3.32
N TYR A 143 20.03 -0.27 -2.35
CA TYR A 143 19.42 0.29 -1.13
C TYR A 143 20.10 -0.31 0.12
N SER A 144 21.43 -0.50 0.05
CA SER A 144 22.20 -1.19 1.09
C SER A 144 22.19 -0.49 2.46
N TRP A 145 21.73 0.76 2.54
CA TRP A 145 21.57 1.46 3.82
C TRP A 145 20.41 0.92 4.66
N LEU A 146 19.37 0.35 4.04
CA LEU A 146 18.18 -0.14 4.75
C LEU A 146 18.52 -1.22 5.79
N GLU A 147 19.46 -2.11 5.50
CA GLU A 147 19.91 -3.15 6.44
C GLU A 147 20.83 -2.63 7.57
N ARG A 148 21.35 -1.41 7.42
CA ARG A 148 22.24 -0.77 8.40
C ARG A 148 21.52 0.25 9.28
N THR A 149 20.43 0.81 8.77
CA THR A 149 19.63 1.82 9.45
C THR A 149 18.66 1.15 10.40
N GLU A 150 18.84 1.38 11.69
CA GLU A 150 17.85 0.96 12.68
C GLU A 150 16.58 1.78 12.53
N ILE A 151 15.43 1.12 12.68
CA ILE A 151 14.14 1.72 12.43
C ILE A 151 13.79 2.74 13.53
N ASP A 152 13.37 3.93 13.14
CA ASP A 152 12.78 4.90 14.06
C ASP A 152 11.27 4.69 14.14
N TYR A 153 10.81 4.06 15.21
CA TYR A 153 9.42 3.70 15.46
C TYR A 153 8.69 4.67 16.41
N THR A 154 9.33 5.76 16.84
CA THR A 154 8.78 6.69 17.85
C THR A 154 7.42 7.27 17.49
N HIS A 155 7.09 7.35 16.20
CA HIS A 155 5.85 7.92 15.69
C HIS A 155 4.86 6.89 15.14
N ILE A 156 5.15 5.57 15.23
CA ILE A 156 4.28 4.58 14.60
C ILE A 156 2.84 4.58 15.17
N GLY A 157 2.70 4.81 16.46
CA GLY A 157 1.38 4.95 17.09
C GLY A 157 0.62 6.18 16.60
N ASP A 158 1.31 7.28 16.27
CA ASP A 158 0.72 8.49 15.69
C ASP A 158 0.29 8.24 14.25
N ASP A 159 1.12 7.57 13.46
CA ASP A 159 0.77 7.17 12.10
C ASP A 159 -0.50 6.31 12.08
N MET A 160 -0.60 5.33 12.98
CA MET A 160 -1.79 4.50 13.10
C MET A 160 -3.03 5.30 13.52
N ARG A 161 -2.90 6.31 14.40
CA ARG A 161 -4.01 7.21 14.75
C ARG A 161 -4.48 8.03 13.54
N VAL A 162 -3.56 8.54 12.75
CA VAL A 162 -3.89 9.25 11.49
C VAL A 162 -4.63 8.32 10.54
N GLN A 163 -4.13 7.10 10.33
CA GLN A 163 -4.81 6.11 9.49
C GLN A 163 -6.22 5.76 10.04
N ALA A 164 -6.38 5.62 11.36
CA ALA A 164 -7.68 5.40 11.98
C ALA A 164 -8.65 6.56 11.71
N THR A 165 -8.19 7.80 11.75
CA THR A 165 -8.98 9.00 11.40
C THR A 165 -9.44 8.97 9.93
N LEU A 166 -8.64 8.36 9.05
CA LEU A 166 -8.96 8.16 7.64
C LEU A 166 -9.84 6.91 7.37
N GLY A 167 -10.28 6.21 8.43
CA GLY A 167 -11.21 5.09 8.34
C GLY A 167 -10.56 3.71 8.30
N VAL A 168 -9.26 3.58 8.55
CA VAL A 168 -8.60 2.28 8.76
C VAL A 168 -9.00 1.73 10.13
N PRO A 169 -9.41 0.46 10.29
CA PRO A 169 -10.00 -0.06 11.51
C PRO A 169 -8.95 -0.41 12.59
N TYR A 170 -8.05 0.52 12.91
CA TYR A 170 -7.16 0.38 14.05
C TYR A 170 -7.91 0.67 15.35
N THR A 171 -7.90 -0.29 16.26
CA THR A 171 -8.47 -0.13 17.60
C THR A 171 -7.52 0.62 18.53
N ALA A 172 -8.05 1.16 19.63
CA ALA A 172 -7.21 1.80 20.65
C ALA A 172 -6.15 0.83 21.23
N GLU A 173 -6.49 -0.46 21.34
CA GLU A 173 -5.56 -1.51 21.77
C GLU A 173 -4.42 -1.71 20.78
N MET A 174 -4.72 -1.77 19.47
CA MET A 174 -3.71 -1.89 18.42
C MET A 174 -2.74 -0.71 18.44
N ILE A 175 -3.26 0.50 18.59
CA ILE A 175 -2.45 1.72 18.66
C ILE A 175 -1.57 1.75 19.92
N ALA A 176 -2.12 1.34 21.07
CA ALA A 176 -1.36 1.28 22.32
C ALA A 176 -0.26 0.22 22.31
N ALA A 177 -0.45 -0.86 21.55
CA ALA A 177 0.52 -1.95 21.42
C ALA A 177 1.50 -1.75 20.24
N ALA A 178 1.43 -0.64 19.51
CA ALA A 178 2.13 -0.46 18.24
C ALA A 178 3.64 -0.73 18.33
N ASP A 179 4.33 -0.13 19.31
CA ASP A 179 5.77 -0.28 19.50
C ASP A 179 6.13 -1.74 19.83
N SER A 180 5.40 -2.35 20.76
CA SER A 180 5.64 -3.75 21.14
C SER A 180 5.34 -4.72 20.00
N ASP A 181 4.30 -4.46 19.21
CA ASP A 181 3.92 -5.28 18.06
C ASP A 181 4.95 -5.18 16.93
N LEU A 182 5.51 -3.98 16.69
CA LEU A 182 6.56 -3.79 15.71
C LEU A 182 7.78 -4.66 16.04
N HIS A 183 8.27 -4.57 17.28
CA HIS A 183 9.40 -5.37 17.73
C HIS A 183 9.10 -6.88 17.74
N THR A 184 7.92 -7.27 18.22
CA THR A 184 7.50 -8.68 18.26
C THR A 184 7.51 -9.28 16.86
N GLN A 185 7.07 -8.54 15.86
CA GLN A 185 6.97 -9.07 14.49
C GLN A 185 8.33 -9.33 13.84
N ALA A 186 9.36 -8.55 14.19
CA ALA A 186 10.72 -8.67 13.63
C ALA A 186 11.61 -9.68 14.36
N ILE A 187 11.09 -10.40 15.37
CA ILE A 187 11.87 -11.34 16.17
C ILE A 187 11.34 -12.74 15.96
N THR A 188 12.20 -13.67 15.57
CA THR A 188 11.86 -15.09 15.48
C THR A 188 11.52 -15.65 16.89
N ASP A 189 10.43 -16.41 16.99
CA ASP A 189 9.95 -17.02 18.23
C ASP A 189 9.68 -16.02 19.37
N ALA A 190 9.23 -14.81 19.02
CA ALA A 190 8.90 -13.80 20.02
C ALA A 190 7.81 -14.28 21.00
N PRO A 191 7.97 -14.08 22.31
CA PRO A 191 7.04 -14.59 23.33
C PRO A 191 5.62 -14.04 23.22
N ASN A 192 5.44 -12.87 22.59
CA ASN A 192 4.14 -12.22 22.40
C ASN A 192 3.56 -12.41 20.98
N ALA A 193 4.12 -13.30 20.18
CA ALA A 193 3.69 -13.55 18.80
C ALA A 193 2.20 -13.89 18.69
N ASP A 194 1.67 -14.72 19.59
CA ASP A 194 0.25 -15.10 19.60
C ASP A 194 -0.68 -13.88 19.80
N ALA A 195 -0.28 -12.95 20.67
CA ALA A 195 -1.06 -11.74 20.92
C ALA A 195 -1.07 -10.81 19.68
N LEU A 196 0.04 -10.70 18.99
CA LEU A 196 0.14 -9.98 17.72
C LEU A 196 -0.72 -10.66 16.64
N ILE A 197 -0.62 -11.98 16.46
CA ILE A 197 -1.38 -12.73 15.45
C ILE A 197 -2.90 -12.64 15.74
N LYS A 198 -3.30 -12.56 17.00
CA LYS A 198 -4.70 -12.33 17.39
C LYS A 198 -5.21 -10.95 16.95
N ARG A 199 -4.38 -9.90 17.07
CA ARG A 199 -4.72 -8.54 16.59
C ARG A 199 -4.64 -8.42 15.06
N TYR A 200 -3.65 -9.09 14.46
CA TYR A 200 -3.39 -9.07 13.02
C TYR A 200 -3.35 -10.48 12.44
N PRO A 201 -4.49 -11.08 12.15
CA PRO A 201 -4.53 -12.46 11.63
C PRO A 201 -3.65 -12.63 10.39
N ARG A 202 -2.92 -13.74 10.31
CA ARG A 202 -1.99 -14.06 9.21
C ARG A 202 -0.76 -13.14 9.12
N ALA A 203 -0.47 -12.32 10.14
CA ALA A 203 0.80 -11.62 10.21
C ALA A 203 1.95 -12.64 10.31
N GLN A 204 3.03 -12.37 9.58
CA GLN A 204 4.24 -13.20 9.65
C GLN A 204 5.14 -12.62 10.73
N VAL A 205 5.63 -13.47 11.63
CA VAL A 205 6.49 -13.09 12.76
C VAL A 205 7.81 -13.83 12.60
N ARG A 206 8.84 -13.12 12.25
CA ARG A 206 10.20 -13.64 12.07
C ARG A 206 11.21 -12.52 11.86
N ASP A 207 12.48 -12.82 12.01
CA ASP A 207 13.57 -11.98 11.55
C ASP A 207 13.59 -11.96 10.00
N PHE A 208 13.35 -10.80 9.38
CA PHE A 208 13.24 -10.68 7.93
C PHE A 208 14.58 -10.38 7.25
N ASP A 209 15.53 -9.74 7.94
CA ASP A 209 16.81 -9.36 7.34
C ASP A 209 18.00 -10.21 7.82
N GLY A 210 17.78 -11.14 8.74
CA GLY A 210 18.80 -12.01 9.31
C GLY A 210 19.68 -11.34 10.36
N GLN A 211 19.22 -10.25 11.00
CA GLN A 211 19.94 -9.50 12.02
C GLN A 211 19.20 -9.46 13.38
N PRO A 212 19.11 -10.53 14.12
CA PRO A 212 18.20 -10.69 15.29
C PRO A 212 18.47 -9.73 16.45
N ARG A 213 19.52 -8.92 16.41
CA ARG A 213 19.91 -8.00 17.49
C ARG A 213 19.30 -6.61 17.38
N LYS A 214 18.78 -6.24 16.22
CA LYS A 214 18.21 -4.92 15.93
C LYS A 214 17.11 -5.06 14.90
N VAL A 215 16.13 -4.18 14.96
CA VAL A 215 15.10 -4.08 13.92
C VAL A 215 15.52 -2.99 12.96
N THR A 216 15.64 -3.32 11.68
CA THR A 216 16.14 -2.42 10.66
C THR A 216 15.03 -1.96 9.73
N GLU A 217 15.33 -0.96 8.91
CA GLU A 217 14.43 -0.54 7.84
C GLU A 217 14.21 -1.63 6.78
N ALA A 218 15.20 -2.53 6.61
CA ALA A 218 15.07 -3.69 5.73
C ALA A 218 14.03 -4.69 6.25
N ASP A 219 13.99 -4.98 7.57
CA ASP A 219 12.94 -5.82 8.17
C ASP A 219 11.56 -5.29 7.82
N ALA A 220 11.33 -4.00 8.05
CA ALA A 220 10.03 -3.39 7.80
C ALA A 220 9.65 -3.45 6.32
N LEU A 221 10.58 -3.10 5.42
CA LEU A 221 10.30 -3.13 3.99
C LEU A 221 10.04 -4.56 3.49
N ILE A 222 10.83 -5.55 3.94
CA ILE A 222 10.64 -6.96 3.55
C ILE A 222 9.31 -7.48 4.11
N ALA A 223 8.96 -7.16 5.38
CA ALA A 223 7.67 -7.54 5.96
C ALA A 223 6.50 -7.00 5.13
N TYR A 224 6.57 -5.74 4.69
CA TYR A 224 5.58 -5.15 3.80
C TYR A 224 5.51 -5.87 2.45
N LEU A 225 6.63 -6.11 1.79
CA LEU A 225 6.68 -6.81 0.50
C LEU A 225 6.15 -8.23 0.61
N GLN A 226 6.48 -8.96 1.68
CA GLN A 226 6.02 -10.33 1.91
C GLN A 226 4.52 -10.43 2.21
N MET A 227 3.89 -9.34 2.63
CA MET A 227 2.44 -9.29 2.84
C MET A 227 1.68 -9.06 1.53
N LEU A 228 2.25 -8.36 0.54
CA LEU A 228 1.58 -7.98 -0.69
C LEU A 228 1.01 -9.19 -1.45
N GLY A 229 -0.28 -9.13 -1.74
CA GLY A 229 -1.01 -10.17 -2.48
C GLY A 229 -1.30 -11.46 -1.70
N THR A 230 -1.02 -11.50 -0.38
CA THR A 230 -1.23 -12.69 0.46
C THR A 230 -2.52 -12.65 1.27
N GLN A 231 -3.18 -11.49 1.35
CA GLN A 231 -4.39 -11.35 2.16
C GLN A 231 -5.64 -11.99 1.52
N VAL A 232 -5.66 -12.15 0.20
CA VAL A 232 -6.75 -12.82 -0.53
C VAL A 232 -6.28 -14.20 -0.97
N ASP A 233 -7.06 -15.23 -0.64
CA ASP A 233 -6.87 -16.55 -1.22
C ASP A 233 -7.60 -16.63 -2.56
N PHE A 234 -6.87 -16.40 -3.64
CA PHE A 234 -7.42 -16.42 -5.00
C PHE A 234 -7.84 -17.82 -5.49
N LYS A 235 -7.53 -18.89 -4.76
CA LYS A 235 -8.06 -20.24 -5.04
C LYS A 235 -9.49 -20.39 -4.56
N LEU A 236 -9.84 -19.67 -3.49
CA LEU A 236 -11.18 -19.66 -2.91
C LEU A 236 -12.03 -18.48 -3.36
N TYR A 237 -11.42 -17.46 -3.99
CA TYR A 237 -12.10 -16.28 -4.45
C TYR A 237 -12.98 -16.60 -5.66
N ASP A 238 -14.29 -16.41 -5.52
CA ASP A 238 -15.26 -16.53 -6.61
C ASP A 238 -15.79 -15.13 -6.98
N ASN A 239 -15.43 -14.66 -8.17
CA ASN A 239 -15.87 -13.38 -8.70
C ASN A 239 -17.38 -13.35 -9.01
N LYS A 240 -18.04 -14.52 -9.15
CA LYS A 240 -19.49 -14.63 -9.40
C LYS A 240 -20.30 -14.42 -8.12
N ALA A 241 -19.74 -14.77 -6.96
CA ALA A 241 -20.36 -14.51 -5.66
C ALA A 241 -20.24 -13.03 -5.25
N ASN A 242 -19.35 -12.28 -5.88
CA ASN A 242 -19.13 -10.85 -5.66
C ASN A 242 -19.98 -10.04 -6.66
N ILE A 243 -21.28 -10.08 -6.51
CA ILE A 243 -22.22 -9.30 -7.34
C ILE A 243 -22.00 -7.81 -6.97
N ARG A 244 -21.58 -7.04 -7.97
CA ARG A 244 -21.46 -5.58 -7.90
C ARG A 244 -22.84 -4.92 -7.96
#